data_25601a4d81eb02487ba659c8332fcc4d
#
_entry.id   25601a4d81eb02487ba659c8332fcc4d
#
_cell.length_a   1.000
_cell.length_b   1.000
_cell.length_c   1.000
_cell.angle_alpha   90.00
_cell.angle_beta   90.00
_cell.angle_gamma   90.00
#
_symmetry.space_group_name_H-M   'P 1'
#
loop_
_entity.id
_entity.type
_entity.pdbx_description
1 polymer ?
#
loop_
_entity_poly.entity_id
_entity_poly.type
_entity_poly.pdbx_seq_one_letter_code
_entity_poly.pdbx_strand_id
1 'polypeptide(L)'
;MAAPQTTAPRPHTPEEVTATVRQFISRLSGRPGIEDDRPLISDGVLDSVAAVQMVDFVERTFDVEIADEDLELANFDSIRGLAALVNRRLAAS
;
A
#
# COMPACT_ATOMS: atom_id res chain seq x y z
N MET A 1 1.41 -6.02 34.00
CA MET A 1 1.21 -6.09 33.38
C MET A 1 1.26 -5.87 32.40
N ALA A 2 1.35 -5.88 31.94
CA ALA A 2 1.45 -5.68 31.07
C ALA A 2 1.12 -5.43 30.24
N ALA A 3 1.03 -5.22 29.73
CA ALA A 3 0.75 -4.91 28.89
C ALA A 3 0.43 -4.82 28.08
N PRO A 4 0.06 -4.69 27.75
CA PRO A 4 -0.27 -4.65 26.77
C PRO A 4 -0.34 -4.04 25.87
N GLN A 5 -0.14 -3.80 25.61
CA GLN A 5 -0.20 -3.42 24.79
C GLN A 5 -0.48 -3.51 24.00
N THR A 6 -0.63 -3.27 23.94
CA THR A 6 -0.88 -3.34 23.13
C THR A 6 -1.24 -3.80 22.41
N THR A 7 -1.49 -4.14 22.50
CA THR A 7 -1.93 -4.61 21.49
C THR A 7 -3.19 -4.33 20.95
N ALA A 8 -3.86 -3.56 21.38
CA ALA A 8 -5.01 -3.13 20.66
C ALA A 8 -4.56 -2.63 19.32
N PRO A 9 -5.20 -3.06 18.23
CA PRO A 9 -4.83 -2.56 16.94
C PRO A 9 -5.03 -1.07 16.94
N ARG A 10 -3.99 -0.37 16.63
CA ARG A 10 -4.07 1.06 16.48
C ARG A 10 -4.41 1.38 15.05
N PRO A 11 -5.17 2.45 14.82
CA PRO A 11 -5.34 2.90 13.45
C PRO A 11 -3.99 3.26 12.87
N HIS A 12 -3.77 2.89 11.64
CA HIS A 12 -2.57 3.31 10.94
C HIS A 12 -2.68 4.79 10.61
N THR A 13 -1.63 5.54 10.87
CA THR A 13 -1.60 6.94 10.42
C THR A 13 -1.31 6.96 8.92
N PRO A 14 -1.73 8.03 8.23
CA PRO A 14 -1.39 8.13 6.79
C PRO A 14 0.10 8.04 6.53
N GLU A 15 0.92 8.58 7.41
CA GLU A 15 2.37 8.51 7.26
C GLU A 15 2.88 7.08 7.38
N GLU A 16 2.33 6.33 8.32
CA GLU A 16 2.71 4.93 8.48
C GLU A 16 2.30 4.10 7.27
N VAL A 17 1.11 4.37 6.74
CA VAL A 17 0.65 3.68 5.53
C VAL A 17 1.62 3.95 4.38
N THR A 18 1.96 5.20 4.16
CA THR A 18 2.88 5.56 3.07
C THR A 18 4.24 4.91 3.26
N ALA A 19 4.77 4.92 4.48
CA ALA A 19 6.08 4.34 4.75
C ALA A 19 6.06 2.83 4.51
N THR A 20 5.01 2.14 4.92
CA THR A 20 4.88 0.70 4.74
C THR A 20 4.76 0.35 3.25
N VAL A 21 3.96 1.11 2.51
CA VAL A 21 3.81 0.92 1.08
C VAL A 21 5.14 1.16 0.37
N ARG A 22 5.85 2.22 0.76
CA ARG A 22 7.14 2.55 0.15
C ARG A 22 8.14 1.42 0.33
N GLN A 23 8.20 0.86 1.54
CA GLN A 23 9.10 -0.26 1.80
C GLN A 23 8.75 -1.48 0.96
N PHE A 24 7.47 -1.76 0.84
CA PHE A 24 7.03 -2.91 0.04
C PHE A 24 7.40 -2.72 -1.42
N ILE A 25 7.13 -1.53 -1.98
CA ILE A 25 7.45 -1.25 -3.38
C ILE A 25 8.96 -1.31 -3.61
N SER A 26 9.75 -0.82 -2.67
CA SER A 26 11.20 -0.88 -2.77
C SER A 26 11.68 -2.33 -2.87
N ARG A 27 11.13 -3.20 -2.02
CA ARG A 27 11.52 -4.62 -2.05
C ARG A 27 11.04 -5.29 -3.33
N LEU A 28 9.81 -4.99 -3.74
CA LEU A 28 9.20 -5.63 -4.90
C LEU A 28 9.93 -5.25 -6.18
N SER A 29 10.34 -4.00 -6.30
CA SER A 29 11.02 -3.51 -7.50
C SER A 29 12.53 -3.72 -7.47
N GLY A 30 13.09 -3.96 -6.29
CA GLY A 30 14.54 -4.03 -6.12
C GLY A 30 15.21 -2.67 -6.23
N ARG A 31 14.46 -1.57 -6.12
CA ARG A 31 14.99 -0.22 -6.28
C ARG A 31 14.74 0.60 -5.03
N PRO A 32 15.79 1.12 -4.40
CA PRO A 32 15.62 2.05 -3.29
C PRO A 32 15.32 3.45 -3.82
N GLY A 33 14.72 4.30 -2.99
CA GLY A 33 14.60 5.71 -3.30
C GLY A 33 13.60 6.06 -4.37
N ILE A 34 12.60 5.19 -4.60
CA ILE A 34 11.54 5.52 -5.57
C ILE A 34 10.70 6.64 -4.99
N GLU A 35 10.45 7.68 -5.80
CA GLU A 35 9.63 8.79 -5.37
C GLU A 35 8.17 8.40 -5.29
N ASP A 36 7.44 9.02 -4.38
CA ASP A 36 6.08 8.62 -4.07
C ASP A 36 5.13 8.78 -5.24
N ASP A 37 5.40 9.70 -6.15
CA ASP A 37 4.55 9.93 -7.32
C ASP A 37 5.15 9.35 -8.61
N ARG A 38 6.24 8.57 -8.53
CA ARG A 38 6.83 7.94 -9.69
C ARG A 38 5.85 6.92 -10.30
N PRO A 39 5.55 7.03 -11.61
CA PRO A 39 4.74 5.99 -12.25
C PRO A 39 5.47 4.65 -12.21
N LEU A 40 4.81 3.65 -11.65
CA LEU A 40 5.43 2.34 -11.45
C LEU A 40 5.10 1.40 -12.61
N ILE A 41 3.83 1.23 -12.91
CA ILE A 41 3.41 0.30 -13.95
C ILE A 41 3.51 0.98 -15.31
N SER A 42 3.08 2.24 -15.39
CA SER A 42 3.16 2.99 -16.66
C SER A 42 4.58 3.13 -17.17
N ASP A 43 5.54 3.28 -16.25
CA ASP A 43 6.96 3.44 -16.64
C ASP A 43 7.70 2.11 -16.68
N GLY A 44 7.02 0.99 -16.43
CA GLY A 44 7.65 -0.31 -16.49
C GLY A 44 8.57 -0.66 -15.33
N VAL A 45 8.49 0.09 -14.23
CA VAL A 45 9.23 -0.27 -13.02
C VAL A 45 8.70 -1.57 -12.46
N LEU A 46 7.38 -1.75 -12.50
CA LEU A 46 6.71 -2.98 -12.09
C LEU A 46 5.75 -3.41 -13.19
N ASP A 47 5.48 -4.69 -13.28
CA ASP A 47 4.53 -5.23 -14.25
C ASP A 47 3.18 -5.49 -13.60
N SER A 48 2.23 -5.99 -14.39
CA SER A 48 0.87 -6.20 -13.89
C SER A 48 0.79 -7.35 -12.89
N VAL A 49 1.75 -8.28 -12.92
CA VAL A 49 1.80 -9.33 -11.90
C VAL A 49 2.13 -8.71 -10.55
N ALA A 50 3.00 -7.70 -10.56
CA ALA A 50 3.32 -6.99 -9.33
C ALA A 50 2.10 -6.27 -8.77
N ALA A 51 1.20 -5.79 -9.63
CA ALA A 51 -0.03 -5.15 -9.16
C ALA A 51 -0.88 -6.13 -8.33
N VAL A 52 -0.95 -7.39 -8.76
CA VAL A 52 -1.68 -8.40 -8.00
C VAL A 52 -1.03 -8.60 -6.64
N GLN A 53 0.30 -8.59 -6.60
CA GLN A 53 1.02 -8.72 -5.34
C GLN A 53 0.77 -7.54 -4.42
N MET A 54 0.63 -6.34 -5.00
CA MET A 54 0.30 -5.15 -4.21
C MET A 54 -1.07 -5.28 -3.55
N VAL A 55 -2.06 -5.78 -4.28
CA VAL A 55 -3.39 -5.98 -3.71
C VAL A 55 -3.31 -6.94 -2.53
N ASP A 56 -2.67 -8.08 -2.74
CA ASP A 56 -2.53 -9.07 -1.68
C ASP A 56 -1.81 -8.49 -0.46
N PHE A 57 -0.75 -7.75 -0.70
CA PHE A 57 0.04 -7.16 0.38
C PHE A 57 -0.79 -6.21 1.22
N VAL A 58 -1.51 -5.28 0.57
CA VAL A 58 -2.25 -4.27 1.34
C VAL A 58 -3.44 -4.89 2.06
N GLU A 59 -4.09 -5.87 1.46
CA GLU A 59 -5.20 -6.52 2.13
C GLU A 59 -4.75 -7.23 3.39
N ARG A 60 -3.62 -7.91 3.33
CA ARG A 60 -3.10 -8.63 4.50
C ARG A 60 -2.51 -7.69 5.54
N THR A 61 -1.74 -6.72 5.09
CA THR A 61 -0.97 -5.86 6.00
C THR A 61 -1.88 -4.92 6.77
N PHE A 62 -2.89 -4.37 6.09
CA PHE A 62 -3.75 -3.35 6.68
C PHE A 62 -5.12 -3.89 7.04
N ASP A 63 -5.38 -5.16 6.76
CA ASP A 63 -6.66 -5.80 7.05
C ASP A 63 -7.81 -5.01 6.42
N VAL A 64 -7.67 -4.71 5.14
CA VAL A 64 -8.68 -4.00 4.36
C VAL A 64 -9.07 -4.87 3.17
N GLU A 65 -10.23 -4.57 2.61
CA GLU A 65 -10.73 -5.27 1.44
C GLU A 65 -10.73 -4.30 0.25
N ILE A 66 -10.09 -4.71 -0.83
CA ILE A 66 -10.01 -3.91 -2.05
C ILE A 66 -11.19 -4.32 -2.93
N ALA A 67 -12.04 -3.36 -3.26
CA ALA A 67 -13.22 -3.61 -4.08
C ALA A 67 -12.85 -3.59 -5.56
N ASP A 68 -13.71 -4.20 -6.38
CA ASP A 68 -13.48 -4.23 -7.82
C ASP A 68 -13.34 -2.83 -8.40
N GLU A 69 -14.15 -1.88 -7.92
CA GLU A 69 -14.07 -0.51 -8.42
C GLU A 69 -12.77 0.18 -8.05
N ASP A 70 -12.02 -0.35 -7.10
CA ASP A 70 -10.72 0.19 -6.72
C ASP A 70 -9.60 -0.30 -7.63
N LEU A 71 -9.89 -1.28 -8.49
CA LEU A 71 -8.87 -1.91 -9.34
C LEU A 71 -8.68 -1.09 -10.61
N GLU A 72 -8.20 0.14 -10.43
CA GLU A 72 -7.87 1.05 -11.51
C GLU A 72 -6.38 1.31 -11.49
N LEU A 73 -5.79 1.45 -12.66
CA LEU A 73 -4.36 1.66 -12.79
C LEU A 73 -3.88 2.82 -11.90
N ALA A 74 -4.61 3.92 -11.89
CA ALA A 74 -4.18 5.08 -11.12
C ALA A 74 -3.98 4.78 -9.63
N ASN A 75 -4.71 3.80 -9.09
CA ASN A 75 -4.58 3.44 -7.69
C ASN A 75 -3.34 2.61 -7.40
N PHE A 76 -2.70 2.05 -8.43
CA PHE A 76 -1.56 1.14 -8.25
C PHE A 76 -0.31 1.63 -8.96
N ASP A 77 -0.39 2.77 -9.64
CA ASP A 77 0.70 3.23 -10.48
C ASP A 77 1.71 4.10 -9.73
N SER A 78 1.51 4.29 -8.43
CA SER A 78 2.48 5.03 -7.63
C SER A 78 2.34 4.66 -6.16
N ILE A 79 3.38 4.94 -5.40
CA ILE A 79 3.32 4.76 -3.95
C ILE A 79 2.22 5.65 -3.37
N ARG A 80 2.13 6.89 -3.85
CA ARG A 80 1.11 7.83 -3.36
C ARG A 80 -0.29 7.32 -3.67
N GLY A 81 -0.51 6.80 -4.88
CA GLY A 81 -1.82 6.29 -5.26
C GLY A 81 -2.23 5.11 -4.41
N LEU A 82 -1.31 4.17 -4.20
CA LEU A 82 -1.61 2.99 -3.39
C LEU A 82 -1.85 3.35 -1.93
N ALA A 83 -1.04 4.25 -1.39
CA ALA A 83 -1.24 4.70 -0.01
C ALA A 83 -2.58 5.42 0.15
N ALA A 84 -2.97 6.23 -0.83
CA ALA A 84 -4.26 6.90 -0.78
C ALA A 84 -5.41 5.89 -0.81
N LEU A 85 -5.30 4.85 -1.63
CA LEU A 85 -6.30 3.80 -1.68
C LEU A 85 -6.42 3.11 -0.31
N VAL A 86 -5.31 2.76 0.30
CA VAL A 86 -5.32 2.11 1.61
C VAL A 86 -5.98 3.02 2.63
N ASN A 87 -5.64 4.30 2.62
CA ASN A 87 -6.21 5.24 3.58
C ASN A 87 -7.72 5.37 3.41
N ARG A 88 -8.21 5.36 2.16
CA ARG A 88 -9.66 5.39 1.92
C ARG A 88 -10.34 4.15 2.46
N ARG A 89 -9.73 2.98 2.26
CA ARG A 89 -10.33 1.75 2.76
C ARG A 89 -10.29 1.66 4.28
N LEU A 90 -9.22 2.14 4.90
CA LEU A 90 -9.14 2.19 6.35
C LEU A 90 -10.21 3.12 6.93
N ALA A 91 -10.43 4.25 6.28
CA ALA A 91 -11.44 5.21 6.74
C ALA A 91 -12.85 4.64 6.59
N ALA A 92 -13.05 3.76 5.63
CA ALA A 92 -14.35 3.19 5.34
C ALA A 92 -14.69 1.97 6.21
N SER A 93 -13.69 1.41 6.89
CA SER A 93 -13.93 0.19 7.69
C SER A 93 -14.43 0.44 9.09
#